data_88fc7881c4e76be3b6a701077f523040
#
_entry.id   88fc7881c4e76be3b6a701077f523040
#
_cell.length_a   1.000
_cell.length_b   1.000
_cell.length_c   1.000
_cell.angle_alpha   90.00
_cell.angle_beta   90.00
_cell.angle_gamma   90.00
#
_symmetry.space_group_name_H-M   'P 1'
#
loop_
_entity.id
_entity.type
_entity.pdbx_description
1 polymer ?
#
loop_
_entity_poly.entity_id
_entity_poly.type
_entity_poly.pdbx_seq_one_letter_code
_entity_poly.pdbx_strand_id
1 'polypeptide(L)'
;MTENIASLFASTITRLSPAKLNLFLHITGKRADGYHNLQTVFRLLDWGDYLHFSVSNDAVISTIASELTSNQFCHQLLILDGAEAITTSIEDNLIFKAARALLAFAIQSNTLPEQLAKVHITLDKHLPMGAGLGGGSSNAATTILVLNEIWQLNFTCDELIKIGATVGADVPIFIFGQDAIAMGIGEELTTIELPDQQYLVLTPNAHVNTAKLFAHPKLQRDVAPLSVATIKNQYADYVQTLTPPYHNVFTPVVTNLAPAVADALSYLQGLEAQTLGTARVTGSGSAVFLPLDASVATNEKLVAKWIADAPCTAYIVGNLK
;
A
#
# COMPACT_ATOMS: atom_id res chain seq x y z
N MET A 1 -1.76 -6.34 35.64
CA MET A 1 -1.16 -5.92 34.36
C MET A 1 -0.10 -6.90 33.81
N THR A 2 0.23 -7.98 34.50
CA THR A 2 1.22 -9.00 34.12
C THR A 2 0.66 -10.22 33.37
N GLU A 3 -0.65 -10.37 33.27
CA GLU A 3 -1.28 -11.53 32.61
C GLU A 3 -1.39 -11.44 31.08
N ASN A 4 -1.22 -10.25 30.49
CA ASN A 4 -1.44 -10.06 29.04
C ASN A 4 -0.19 -10.31 28.18
N ILE A 5 1.01 -10.28 28.77
CA ILE A 5 2.26 -10.52 28.05
C ILE A 5 2.45 -12.03 27.81
N ALA A 6 2.13 -12.86 28.79
CA ALA A 6 2.29 -14.32 28.69
C ALA A 6 1.39 -14.96 27.60
N SER A 7 0.26 -14.37 27.24
CA SER A 7 -0.62 -14.88 26.20
C SER A 7 -0.15 -14.52 24.78
N LEU A 8 0.60 -13.43 24.61
CA LEU A 8 1.26 -13.05 23.34
C LEU A 8 2.42 -13.99 22.96
N PHE A 9 3.04 -14.60 23.95
CA PHE A 9 4.20 -15.46 23.77
C PHE A 9 3.91 -16.85 23.19
N ALA A 10 2.66 -17.27 23.11
CA ALA A 10 2.27 -18.62 22.66
C ALA A 10 1.56 -18.65 21.29
N SER A 11 1.30 -17.49 20.66
CA SER A 11 0.53 -17.43 19.42
C SER A 11 1.25 -16.61 18.34
N THR A 12 1.21 -17.13 17.12
CA THR A 12 1.60 -16.36 15.93
C THR A 12 0.50 -15.34 15.62
N ILE A 13 0.86 -14.07 15.53
CA ILE A 13 -0.02 -13.00 15.07
C ILE A 13 0.04 -12.97 13.54
N THR A 14 -1.07 -13.25 12.88
CA THR A 14 -1.17 -13.13 11.43
C THR A 14 -1.94 -11.86 11.06
N ARG A 15 -1.42 -11.07 10.14
CA ARG A 15 -2.06 -9.85 9.64
C ARG A 15 -2.04 -9.83 8.11
N LEU A 16 -3.17 -9.42 7.53
CA LEU A 16 -3.24 -9.05 6.12
C LEU A 16 -2.52 -7.71 5.92
N SER A 17 -1.64 -7.64 4.94
CA SER A 17 -1.05 -6.41 4.40
C SER A 17 -1.76 -6.10 3.07
N PRO A 18 -2.84 -5.30 3.10
CA PRO A 18 -3.75 -5.14 1.97
C PRO A 18 -3.08 -4.42 0.79
N ALA A 19 -3.58 -4.66 -0.41
CA ALA A 19 -3.29 -3.82 -1.56
C ALA A 19 -4.12 -2.53 -1.53
N LYS A 20 -3.76 -1.57 -2.39
CA LYS A 20 -4.54 -0.36 -2.63
C LYS A 20 -4.74 -0.12 -4.13
N LEU A 21 -5.80 0.60 -4.45
CA LEU A 21 -5.99 1.25 -5.75
C LEU A 21 -5.96 2.77 -5.58
N ASN A 22 -5.50 3.46 -6.63
CA ASN A 22 -5.77 4.88 -6.80
C ASN A 22 -7.00 4.98 -7.73
N LEU A 23 -8.13 5.44 -7.23
CA LEU A 23 -9.35 5.55 -8.04
C LEU A 23 -9.21 6.63 -9.13
N PHE A 24 -8.43 7.67 -8.86
CA PHE A 24 -7.83 8.61 -9.79
C PHE A 24 -6.47 9.06 -9.23
N LEU A 25 -5.63 9.70 -10.03
CA LEU A 25 -4.37 10.25 -9.54
C LEU A 25 -3.98 11.49 -10.33
N HIS A 26 -3.96 12.62 -9.64
CA HIS A 26 -3.52 13.90 -10.17
C HIS A 26 -2.17 14.28 -9.60
N ILE A 27 -1.39 15.01 -10.38
CA ILE A 27 -0.24 15.79 -9.91
C ILE A 27 -0.63 17.25 -10.01
N THR A 28 -0.69 17.93 -8.87
CA THR A 28 -1.19 19.31 -8.77
C THR A 28 -0.09 20.36 -8.72
N GLY A 29 1.17 19.92 -8.71
CA GLY A 29 2.32 20.80 -8.74
C GLY A 29 3.63 20.11 -8.40
N LYS A 30 4.73 20.76 -8.73
CA LYS A 30 6.08 20.35 -8.32
C LYS A 30 6.54 21.22 -7.16
N ARG A 31 7.08 20.61 -6.11
CA ARG A 31 7.57 21.25 -4.90
C ARG A 31 9.02 21.71 -5.07
N ALA A 32 9.46 22.65 -4.24
CA ALA A 32 10.84 23.14 -4.21
C ALA A 32 11.85 22.07 -3.76
N ASP A 33 11.40 21.08 -2.97
CA ASP A 33 12.19 19.94 -2.53
C ASP A 33 12.35 18.84 -3.59
N GLY A 34 11.76 19.05 -4.79
CA GLY A 34 11.82 18.12 -5.92
C GLY A 34 10.69 17.09 -5.96
N TYR A 35 9.91 16.93 -4.90
CA TYR A 35 8.70 16.11 -4.87
C TYR A 35 7.54 16.75 -5.65
N HIS A 36 6.47 16.00 -5.84
CA HIS A 36 5.25 16.46 -6.49
C HIS A 36 4.09 16.39 -5.52
N ASN A 37 3.27 17.43 -5.51
CA ASN A 37 1.98 17.38 -4.83
C ASN A 37 1.03 16.48 -5.63
N LEU A 38 0.46 15.51 -4.94
CA LEU A 38 -0.50 14.55 -5.47
C LEU A 38 -1.90 14.86 -4.96
N GLN A 39 -2.90 14.38 -5.67
CA GLN A 39 -4.26 14.29 -5.20
C GLN A 39 -4.89 13.02 -5.74
N THR A 40 -5.38 12.18 -4.84
CA THR A 40 -5.94 10.87 -5.18
C THR A 40 -7.00 10.46 -4.17
N VAL A 41 -7.78 9.44 -4.52
CA VAL A 41 -8.53 8.64 -3.55
C VAL A 41 -7.93 7.25 -3.53
N PHE A 42 -7.46 6.85 -2.36
CA PHE A 42 -7.03 5.47 -2.12
C PHE A 42 -8.21 4.61 -1.73
N ARG A 43 -8.26 3.42 -2.32
CA ARG A 43 -9.16 2.33 -1.98
C ARG A 43 -8.35 1.15 -1.50
N LEU A 44 -8.57 0.70 -0.28
CA LEU A 44 -7.95 -0.51 0.24
C LEU A 44 -8.71 -1.76 -0.22
N LEU A 45 -7.97 -2.84 -0.48
CA LEU A 45 -8.53 -4.09 -1.00
C LEU A 45 -8.47 -5.21 0.05
N ASP A 46 -9.40 -6.16 -0.05
CA ASP A 46 -9.40 -7.40 0.74
C ASP A 46 -8.37 -8.44 0.27
N TRP A 47 -7.46 -8.04 -0.60
CA TRP A 47 -6.38 -8.80 -1.18
C TRP A 47 -5.03 -8.19 -0.84
N GLY A 48 -4.08 -9.02 -0.40
CA GLY A 48 -2.78 -8.54 0.06
C GLY A 48 -1.79 -9.65 0.34
N ASP A 49 -0.62 -9.29 0.84
CA ASP A 49 0.34 -10.21 1.44
C ASP A 49 -0.10 -10.57 2.86
N TYR A 50 0.46 -11.63 3.44
CA TYR A 50 0.30 -11.92 4.86
C TYR A 50 1.64 -11.82 5.57
N LEU A 51 1.64 -11.20 6.75
CA LEU A 51 2.76 -11.23 7.67
C LEU A 51 2.39 -12.03 8.92
N HIS A 52 3.29 -12.94 9.29
CA HIS A 52 3.18 -13.77 10.48
C HIS A 52 4.26 -13.34 11.47
N PHE A 53 3.86 -12.95 12.68
CA PHE A 53 4.75 -12.49 13.73
C PHE A 53 4.75 -13.50 14.86
N SER A 54 5.93 -14.05 15.17
CA SER A 54 6.14 -14.95 16.32
C SER A 54 7.10 -14.30 17.30
N VAL A 55 6.71 -14.26 18.57
CA VAL A 55 7.51 -13.67 19.64
C VAL A 55 8.30 -14.77 20.34
N SER A 56 9.63 -14.60 20.47
CA SER A 56 10.48 -15.55 21.17
C SER A 56 10.42 -15.34 22.69
N ASN A 57 10.03 -16.38 23.43
CA ASN A 57 9.97 -16.34 24.88
C ASN A 57 11.35 -16.20 25.59
N ASP A 58 12.42 -16.65 24.92
CA ASP A 58 13.74 -16.80 25.54
C ASP A 58 14.71 -15.65 25.19
N ALA A 59 14.28 -14.68 24.39
CA ALA A 59 15.16 -13.63 23.91
C ALA A 59 14.54 -12.24 24.09
N VAL A 60 14.76 -11.69 25.28
CA VAL A 60 14.46 -10.29 25.57
C VAL A 60 15.77 -9.51 25.57
N ILE A 61 15.80 -8.39 24.84
CA ILE A 61 16.98 -7.52 24.79
C ILE A 61 16.75 -6.35 25.74
N SER A 62 17.69 -6.20 26.70
CA SER A 62 17.71 -5.04 27.59
C SER A 62 18.09 -3.79 26.81
N THR A 63 17.30 -2.72 26.96
CA THR A 63 17.57 -1.40 26.39
C THR A 63 18.25 -0.47 27.40
N ILE A 64 18.33 -0.89 28.69
CA ILE A 64 18.94 -0.12 29.77
C ILE A 64 20.44 0.00 29.50
N ALA A 65 20.95 1.23 29.56
CA ALA A 65 22.34 1.59 29.31
C ALA A 65 22.91 1.11 27.96
N SER A 66 22.06 0.88 26.98
CA SER A 66 22.47 0.49 25.63
C SER A 66 22.78 1.72 24.79
N GLU A 67 23.98 1.77 24.22
CA GLU A 67 24.40 2.76 23.21
C GLU A 67 24.05 2.29 21.78
N LEU A 68 23.22 1.26 21.64
CA LEU A 68 22.87 0.69 20.34
C LEU A 68 22.04 1.67 19.51
N THR A 69 22.37 1.76 18.24
CA THR A 69 21.57 2.47 17.23
C THR A 69 20.31 1.67 16.88
N SER A 70 19.31 2.32 16.32
CA SER A 70 18.09 1.65 15.83
C SER A 70 18.39 0.52 14.84
N ASN A 71 19.45 0.64 14.04
CA ASN A 71 19.88 -0.41 13.12
C ASN A 71 20.41 -1.64 13.85
N GLN A 72 21.26 -1.43 14.86
CA GLN A 72 21.81 -2.51 15.68
C GLN A 72 20.71 -3.22 16.48
N PHE A 73 19.73 -2.48 17.02
CA PHE A 73 18.56 -3.07 17.65
C PHE A 73 17.77 -3.95 16.69
N CYS A 74 17.51 -3.48 15.45
CA CYS A 74 16.80 -4.28 14.46
C CYS A 74 17.48 -5.61 14.18
N HIS A 75 18.81 -5.63 14.01
CA HIS A 75 19.56 -6.87 13.77
C HIS A 75 19.52 -7.84 14.94
N GLN A 76 19.37 -7.35 16.16
CA GLN A 76 19.26 -8.20 17.34
C GLN A 76 17.82 -8.69 17.60
N LEU A 77 16.83 -7.86 17.26
CA LEU A 77 15.43 -8.07 17.59
C LEU A 77 14.64 -8.79 16.49
N LEU A 78 15.07 -8.70 15.22
CA LEU A 78 14.29 -9.20 14.11
C LEU A 78 14.97 -10.37 13.39
N ILE A 79 14.14 -11.37 13.08
CA ILE A 79 14.42 -12.38 12.07
C ILE A 79 13.35 -12.18 10.99
N LEU A 80 13.74 -12.14 9.72
CA LEU A 80 12.83 -11.95 8.58
C LEU A 80 13.06 -13.07 7.57
N ASP A 81 12.03 -13.86 7.32
CA ASP A 81 11.98 -14.92 6.32
C ASP A 81 10.95 -14.63 5.23
N GLY A 82 11.09 -15.28 4.07
CA GLY A 82 10.19 -15.13 2.91
C GLY A 82 10.41 -13.84 2.11
N ALA A 83 11.46 -13.08 2.42
CA ALA A 83 11.79 -11.83 1.75
C ALA A 83 13.05 -11.91 0.87
N GLU A 84 13.71 -13.05 0.77
CA GLU A 84 15.03 -13.26 0.16
C GLU A 84 15.01 -12.97 -1.35
N ALA A 85 13.88 -13.22 -2.01
CA ALA A 85 13.71 -12.93 -3.44
C ALA A 85 13.40 -11.46 -3.74
N ILE A 86 13.15 -10.63 -2.71
CA ILE A 86 12.67 -9.24 -2.86
C ILE A 86 13.85 -8.27 -2.84
N THR A 87 14.77 -8.45 -1.91
CA THR A 87 15.93 -7.57 -1.74
C THR A 87 17.21 -8.37 -1.50
N THR A 88 18.33 -7.89 -2.02
CA THR A 88 19.65 -8.52 -1.84
C THR A 88 20.21 -8.31 -0.42
N SER A 89 19.79 -7.23 0.24
CA SER A 89 20.12 -6.93 1.64
C SER A 89 18.84 -6.81 2.45
N ILE A 90 18.82 -7.37 3.64
CA ILE A 90 17.71 -7.23 4.60
C ILE A 90 17.46 -5.76 4.95
N GLU A 91 18.52 -4.95 5.01
CA GLU A 91 18.44 -3.51 5.33
C GLU A 91 17.69 -2.71 4.25
N ASP A 92 17.63 -3.22 3.02
CA ASP A 92 16.88 -2.59 1.93
C ASP A 92 15.40 -2.97 1.94
N ASN A 93 15.03 -4.02 2.66
CA ASN A 93 13.65 -4.44 2.78
C ASN A 93 12.82 -3.43 3.58
N LEU A 94 11.60 -3.12 3.09
CA LEU A 94 10.74 -2.13 3.74
C LEU A 94 10.23 -2.58 5.11
N ILE A 95 10.11 -3.90 5.37
CA ILE A 95 9.79 -4.45 6.68
C ILE A 95 10.89 -4.08 7.69
N PHE A 96 12.16 -4.28 7.31
CA PHE A 96 13.29 -3.92 8.17
C PHE A 96 13.42 -2.41 8.36
N LYS A 97 13.25 -1.63 7.28
CA LYS A 97 13.24 -0.15 7.34
C LYS A 97 12.13 0.38 8.25
N ALA A 98 10.96 -0.24 8.22
CA ALA A 98 9.82 0.10 9.07
C ALA A 98 10.12 -0.10 10.55
N ALA A 99 10.64 -1.27 10.92
CA ALA A 99 11.03 -1.56 12.29
C ALA A 99 12.14 -0.61 12.79
N ARG A 100 13.13 -0.33 11.93
CA ARG A 100 14.20 0.62 12.24
C ARG A 100 13.68 2.04 12.46
N ALA A 101 12.74 2.50 11.63
CA ALA A 101 12.13 3.82 11.78
C ALA A 101 11.31 3.92 13.08
N LEU A 102 10.57 2.88 13.42
CA LEU A 102 9.81 2.79 14.67
C LEU A 102 10.73 2.87 15.89
N LEU A 103 11.80 2.07 15.92
CA LEU A 103 12.81 2.09 17.00
C LEU A 103 13.54 3.44 17.08
N ALA A 104 13.90 4.02 15.93
CA ALA A 104 14.55 5.33 15.90
C ALA A 104 13.68 6.40 16.55
N PHE A 105 12.38 6.39 16.26
CA PHE A 105 11.42 7.31 16.86
C PHE A 105 11.27 7.07 18.37
N ALA A 106 11.20 5.79 18.81
CA ALA A 106 11.11 5.44 20.24
C ALA A 106 12.36 5.88 21.02
N ILE A 107 13.55 5.73 20.44
CA ILE A 107 14.82 6.21 21.03
C ILE A 107 14.78 7.75 21.13
N GLN A 108 14.43 8.43 20.06
CA GLN A 108 14.39 9.90 20.00
C GLN A 108 13.37 10.50 20.98
N SER A 109 12.22 9.84 21.16
CA SER A 109 11.17 10.27 22.10
C SER A 109 11.44 9.85 23.55
N ASN A 110 12.52 9.09 23.81
CA ASN A 110 12.83 8.50 25.10
C ASN A 110 11.67 7.66 25.67
N THR A 111 10.99 6.90 24.79
CA THR A 111 9.85 6.05 25.13
C THR A 111 10.15 4.57 24.99
N LEU A 112 11.43 4.22 24.72
CA LEU A 112 11.84 2.83 24.55
C LEU A 112 11.64 2.06 25.87
N PRO A 113 10.91 0.93 25.87
CA PRO A 113 10.78 0.09 27.07
C PRO A 113 12.12 -0.46 27.53
N GLU A 114 12.27 -0.78 28.82
CA GLU A 114 13.49 -1.37 29.38
C GLU A 114 13.89 -2.70 28.75
N GLN A 115 12.92 -3.39 28.17
CA GLN A 115 13.10 -4.67 27.51
C GLN A 115 12.25 -4.76 26.24
N LEU A 116 12.83 -5.30 25.18
CA LEU A 116 12.16 -5.58 23.92
C LEU A 116 12.22 -7.06 23.58
N ALA A 117 11.09 -7.63 23.19
CA ALA A 117 11.02 -9.01 22.73
C ALA A 117 11.60 -9.16 21.31
N LYS A 118 12.31 -10.26 21.08
CA LYS A 118 12.76 -10.66 19.74
C LYS A 118 11.55 -11.18 18.94
N VAL A 119 11.42 -10.72 17.70
CA VAL A 119 10.29 -11.04 16.81
C VAL A 119 10.80 -11.70 15.54
N HIS A 120 10.19 -12.83 15.20
CA HIS A 120 10.37 -13.49 13.92
C HIS A 120 9.18 -13.13 13.02
N ILE A 121 9.47 -12.52 11.88
CA ILE A 121 8.49 -12.10 10.88
C ILE A 121 8.65 -12.99 9.65
N THR A 122 7.57 -13.65 9.23
CA THR A 122 7.53 -14.41 7.99
C THR A 122 6.60 -13.70 7.01
N LEU A 123 7.10 -13.39 5.82
CA LEU A 123 6.34 -12.80 4.73
C LEU A 123 5.81 -13.88 3.80
N ASP A 124 4.47 -13.99 3.70
CA ASP A 124 3.78 -14.76 2.69
C ASP A 124 3.33 -13.82 1.55
N LYS A 125 4.05 -13.87 0.43
CA LYS A 125 3.97 -12.90 -0.66
C LYS A 125 2.95 -13.31 -1.72
N HIS A 126 1.87 -12.56 -1.85
CA HIS A 126 0.81 -12.75 -2.84
C HIS A 126 0.75 -11.63 -3.88
N LEU A 127 1.08 -10.39 -3.48
CA LEU A 127 1.03 -9.26 -4.38
C LEU A 127 2.24 -9.23 -5.33
N PRO A 128 2.05 -8.95 -6.62
CA PRO A 128 3.17 -8.77 -7.55
C PRO A 128 4.02 -7.55 -7.19
N MET A 129 5.33 -7.67 -7.37
CA MET A 129 6.26 -6.58 -7.10
C MET A 129 6.18 -5.48 -8.16
N GLY A 130 6.21 -4.22 -7.73
CA GLY A 130 6.29 -3.08 -8.63
C GLY A 130 5.02 -2.82 -9.46
N ALA A 131 3.88 -3.39 -9.09
CA ALA A 131 2.62 -3.28 -9.83
C ALA A 131 1.79 -2.02 -9.51
N GLY A 132 2.26 -1.12 -8.66
CA GLY A 132 1.48 0.06 -8.25
C GLY A 132 0.40 -0.22 -7.20
N LEU A 133 0.35 -1.45 -6.64
CA LEU A 133 -0.61 -1.90 -5.64
C LEU A 133 -0.18 -1.60 -4.19
N GLY A 134 1.01 -1.08 -3.96
CA GLY A 134 1.50 -0.66 -2.65
C GLY A 134 1.98 -1.78 -1.73
N GLY A 135 2.18 -3.03 -2.22
CA GLY A 135 2.47 -4.20 -1.39
C GLY A 135 3.63 -4.02 -0.40
N GLY A 136 4.79 -3.52 -0.86
CA GLY A 136 5.93 -3.28 0.04
C GLY A 136 5.65 -2.22 1.11
N SER A 137 4.93 -1.14 0.75
CA SER A 137 4.51 -0.10 1.70
C SER A 137 3.48 -0.62 2.69
N SER A 138 2.58 -1.51 2.25
CA SER A 138 1.63 -2.19 3.11
C SER A 138 2.33 -3.09 4.12
N ASN A 139 3.33 -3.88 3.66
CA ASN A 139 4.13 -4.73 4.55
C ASN A 139 4.86 -3.90 5.61
N ALA A 140 5.40 -2.73 5.23
CA ALA A 140 6.02 -1.80 6.16
C ALA A 140 5.03 -1.25 7.19
N ALA A 141 3.84 -0.84 6.75
CA ALA A 141 2.78 -0.34 7.63
C ALA A 141 2.32 -1.39 8.63
N THR A 142 2.04 -2.62 8.14
CA THR A 142 1.67 -3.75 8.98
C THR A 142 2.75 -4.05 10.01
N THR A 143 4.02 -3.97 9.62
CA THR A 143 5.15 -4.14 10.54
C THR A 143 5.16 -3.06 11.62
N ILE A 144 5.00 -1.79 11.27
CA ILE A 144 4.93 -0.67 12.22
C ILE A 144 3.80 -0.90 13.23
N LEU A 145 2.59 -1.22 12.75
CA LEU A 145 1.42 -1.42 13.59
C LEU A 145 1.63 -2.57 14.58
N VAL A 146 2.05 -3.74 14.10
CA VAL A 146 2.20 -4.93 14.93
C VAL A 146 3.37 -4.81 15.91
N LEU A 147 4.50 -4.24 15.49
CA LEU A 147 5.63 -4.02 16.40
C LEU A 147 5.32 -2.96 17.46
N ASN A 148 4.51 -1.93 17.15
CA ASN A 148 4.00 -0.99 18.14
C ASN A 148 3.17 -1.71 19.22
N GLU A 149 2.35 -2.71 18.84
CA GLU A 149 1.59 -3.55 19.77
C GLU A 149 2.51 -4.48 20.58
N ILE A 150 3.37 -5.27 19.91
CA ILE A 150 4.25 -6.27 20.55
C ILE A 150 5.22 -5.61 21.54
N TRP A 151 5.83 -4.50 21.15
CA TRP A 151 6.80 -3.78 21.97
C TRP A 151 6.16 -2.77 22.93
N GLN A 152 4.81 -2.65 22.92
CA GLN A 152 4.02 -1.77 23.80
C GLN A 152 4.52 -0.32 23.78
N LEU A 153 4.89 0.18 22.60
CA LEU A 153 5.38 1.55 22.43
C LEU A 153 4.26 2.57 22.60
N ASN A 154 3.00 2.16 22.40
CA ASN A 154 1.79 2.96 22.59
C ASN A 154 1.75 4.26 21.76
N PHE A 155 2.41 4.29 20.60
CA PHE A 155 2.31 5.43 19.69
C PHE A 155 0.93 5.52 19.09
N THR A 156 0.45 6.75 18.97
CA THR A 156 -0.83 7.09 18.35
C THR A 156 -0.79 6.88 16.83
N CYS A 157 -1.96 6.77 16.20
CA CYS A 157 -2.06 6.65 14.75
C CYS A 157 -1.31 7.78 14.01
N ASP A 158 -1.44 9.02 14.49
CA ASP A 158 -0.77 10.18 13.89
C ASP A 158 0.77 10.11 14.00
N GLU A 159 1.30 9.57 15.10
CA GLU A 159 2.74 9.34 15.25
C GLU A 159 3.21 8.23 14.33
N LEU A 160 2.45 7.12 14.24
CA LEU A 160 2.77 6.02 13.33
C LEU A 160 2.71 6.45 11.85
N ILE A 161 1.76 7.29 11.46
CA ILE A 161 1.69 7.90 10.12
C ILE A 161 2.95 8.72 9.83
N LYS A 162 3.42 9.53 10.78
CA LYS A 162 4.67 10.29 10.64
C LYS A 162 5.88 9.38 10.48
N ILE A 163 5.96 8.32 11.28
CA ILE A 163 7.01 7.31 11.16
C ILE A 163 6.94 6.64 9.77
N GLY A 164 5.76 6.21 9.35
CA GLY A 164 5.51 5.56 8.06
C GLY A 164 5.91 6.43 6.87
N ALA A 165 5.63 7.73 6.92
CA ALA A 165 6.01 8.68 5.87
C ALA A 165 7.53 8.75 5.66
N THR A 166 8.35 8.46 6.67
CA THR A 166 9.83 8.38 6.53
C THR A 166 10.29 7.11 5.81
N VAL A 167 9.46 6.08 5.77
CA VAL A 167 9.76 4.79 5.13
C VAL A 167 9.34 4.78 3.67
N GLY A 168 8.18 5.37 3.36
CA GLY A 168 7.68 5.48 2.00
C GLY A 168 6.38 6.27 1.90
N ALA A 169 6.14 6.89 0.74
CA ALA A 169 5.00 7.78 0.50
C ALA A 169 3.63 7.07 0.62
N ASP A 170 3.56 5.79 0.26
CA ASP A 170 2.32 5.00 0.37
C ASP A 170 2.16 4.31 1.74
N VAL A 171 3.14 4.39 2.66
CA VAL A 171 3.02 3.74 3.99
C VAL A 171 1.91 4.35 4.85
N PRO A 172 1.73 5.70 4.86
CA PRO A 172 0.68 6.36 5.62
C PRO A 172 -0.74 5.82 5.40
N ILE A 173 -1.15 5.54 4.16
CA ILE A 173 -2.51 5.06 3.88
C ILE A 173 -2.80 3.71 4.51
N PHE A 174 -1.80 2.82 4.56
CA PHE A 174 -1.95 1.50 5.17
C PHE A 174 -1.95 1.55 6.70
N ILE A 175 -1.25 2.52 7.30
CA ILE A 175 -1.35 2.78 8.75
C ILE A 175 -2.71 3.41 9.08
N PHE A 176 -3.21 4.30 8.23
CA PHE A 176 -4.52 4.91 8.36
C PHE A 176 -5.67 3.87 8.29
N GLY A 177 -5.49 2.81 7.50
CA GLY A 177 -6.28 1.59 7.53
C GLY A 177 -7.70 1.68 6.96
N GLN A 178 -8.03 2.75 6.23
CA GLN A 178 -9.34 2.96 5.61
C GLN A 178 -9.21 3.77 4.32
N ASP A 179 -10.28 3.77 3.50
CA ASP A 179 -10.31 4.58 2.29
C ASP A 179 -10.13 6.07 2.60
N ALA A 180 -9.31 6.75 1.80
CA ALA A 180 -8.99 8.14 2.07
C ALA A 180 -8.74 8.97 0.80
N ILE A 181 -9.11 10.24 0.88
CA ILE A 181 -8.59 11.28 0.01
C ILE A 181 -7.17 11.57 0.51
N ALA A 182 -6.19 11.52 -0.38
CA ALA A 182 -4.81 11.81 -0.07
C ALA A 182 -4.33 13.05 -0.84
N MET A 183 -3.61 13.91 -0.14
CA MET A 183 -2.99 15.13 -0.64
C MET A 183 -1.51 15.19 -0.21
N GLY A 184 -0.82 16.30 -0.52
CA GLY A 184 0.60 16.40 -0.25
C GLY A 184 1.42 15.47 -1.16
N ILE A 185 2.34 14.69 -0.60
CA ILE A 185 3.03 13.60 -1.31
C ILE A 185 2.29 12.25 -1.13
N GLY A 186 1.10 12.24 -0.49
CA GLY A 186 0.27 11.09 -0.18
C GLY A 186 0.01 10.88 1.32
N GLU A 187 0.55 11.76 2.18
CA GLU A 187 0.52 11.67 3.63
C GLU A 187 -0.62 12.45 4.29
N GLU A 188 -1.20 13.45 3.60
CA GLU A 188 -2.32 14.22 4.12
C GLU A 188 -3.62 13.47 3.83
N LEU A 189 -4.08 12.68 4.80
CA LEU A 189 -5.19 11.76 4.63
C LEU A 189 -6.48 12.31 5.24
N THR A 190 -7.57 12.21 4.47
CA THR A 190 -8.93 12.54 4.94
C THR A 190 -9.85 11.36 4.64
N THR A 191 -10.50 10.81 5.63
CA THR A 191 -11.46 9.70 5.48
C THR A 191 -12.54 10.02 4.46
N ILE A 192 -12.86 9.02 3.64
CA ILE A 192 -13.99 9.03 2.74
C ILE A 192 -14.74 7.70 2.83
N GLU A 193 -16.07 7.77 2.90
CA GLU A 193 -16.92 6.60 2.82
C GLU A 193 -17.30 6.37 1.35
N LEU A 194 -17.01 5.19 0.85
CA LEU A 194 -17.32 4.78 -0.52
C LEU A 194 -18.17 3.51 -0.51
N PRO A 195 -19.04 3.31 -1.50
CA PRO A 195 -19.85 2.10 -1.59
C PRO A 195 -18.98 0.87 -1.76
N ASP A 196 -19.48 -0.30 -1.32
CA ASP A 196 -18.84 -1.59 -1.58
C ASP A 196 -18.66 -1.80 -3.08
N GLN A 197 -17.49 -2.28 -3.47
CA GLN A 197 -17.13 -2.44 -4.87
C GLN A 197 -16.21 -3.63 -5.09
N GLN A 198 -16.47 -4.40 -6.14
CA GLN A 198 -15.54 -5.40 -6.65
C GLN A 198 -14.80 -4.89 -7.89
N TYR A 199 -13.60 -5.42 -8.08
CA TYR A 199 -12.71 -5.02 -9.17
C TYR A 199 -12.13 -6.26 -9.86
N LEU A 200 -12.06 -6.20 -11.18
CA LEU A 200 -11.17 -7.07 -11.96
C LEU A 200 -9.82 -6.36 -12.09
N VAL A 201 -8.79 -6.91 -11.47
CA VAL A 201 -7.43 -6.37 -11.45
C VAL A 201 -6.54 -7.24 -12.33
N LEU A 202 -5.86 -6.63 -13.29
CA LEU A 202 -4.85 -7.28 -14.11
C LEU A 202 -3.45 -6.82 -13.72
N THR A 203 -2.51 -7.75 -13.65
CA THR A 203 -1.13 -7.47 -13.25
C THR A 203 -0.16 -7.88 -14.38
N PRO A 204 0.00 -7.04 -15.41
CA PRO A 204 0.92 -7.33 -16.49
C PRO A 204 2.36 -7.40 -15.97
N ASN A 205 3.13 -8.35 -16.51
CA ASN A 205 4.55 -8.51 -16.20
C ASN A 205 5.36 -7.39 -16.86
N ALA A 206 5.30 -6.20 -16.26
CA ALA A 206 6.02 -5.02 -16.71
C ALA A 206 6.60 -4.28 -15.49
N HIS A 207 7.90 -4.07 -15.50
CA HIS A 207 8.55 -3.25 -14.49
C HIS A 207 8.60 -1.80 -14.95
N VAL A 208 7.86 -0.94 -14.27
CA VAL A 208 7.81 0.49 -14.55
C VAL A 208 8.56 1.26 -13.47
N ASN A 209 9.64 1.92 -13.86
CA ASN A 209 10.41 2.74 -12.93
C ASN A 209 9.68 4.06 -12.66
N THR A 210 9.11 4.20 -11.46
CA THR A 210 8.34 5.36 -11.04
C THR A 210 9.12 6.68 -11.18
N ALA A 211 10.42 6.69 -10.86
CA ALA A 211 11.24 7.91 -11.01
C ALA A 211 11.36 8.35 -12.48
N LYS A 212 11.47 7.39 -13.41
CA LYS A 212 11.47 7.70 -14.86
C LYS A 212 10.12 8.24 -15.33
N LEU A 213 9.01 7.75 -14.76
CA LEU A 213 7.68 8.29 -15.07
C LEU A 213 7.54 9.72 -14.58
N PHE A 214 7.93 10.00 -13.33
CA PHE A 214 7.92 11.37 -12.80
C PHE A 214 8.82 12.33 -13.59
N ALA A 215 9.92 11.87 -14.18
CA ALA A 215 10.82 12.66 -15.01
C ALA A 215 10.33 12.80 -16.46
N HIS A 216 9.30 12.07 -16.87
CA HIS A 216 8.90 12.01 -18.29
C HIS A 216 8.35 13.36 -18.78
N PRO A 217 8.80 13.90 -19.95
CA PRO A 217 8.44 15.25 -20.40
C PRO A 217 6.94 15.41 -20.71
N LYS A 218 6.25 14.33 -21.09
CA LYS A 218 4.81 14.35 -21.38
C LYS A 218 3.92 14.13 -20.15
N LEU A 219 4.49 13.97 -18.94
CA LEU A 219 3.69 13.82 -17.73
C LEU A 219 3.03 15.15 -17.37
N GLN A 220 1.72 15.15 -17.20
CA GLN A 220 0.98 16.31 -16.71
C GLN A 220 1.27 16.51 -15.21
N ARG A 221 1.64 17.76 -14.81
CA ARG A 221 2.04 18.08 -13.43
C ARG A 221 1.34 19.31 -12.84
N ASP A 222 0.31 19.79 -13.51
CA ASP A 222 -0.36 21.08 -13.26
C ASP A 222 -1.88 20.92 -13.26
N VAL A 223 -2.38 19.75 -12.87
CA VAL A 223 -3.82 19.53 -12.72
C VAL A 223 -4.33 20.46 -11.61
N ALA A 224 -5.39 21.21 -11.90
CA ALA A 224 -6.03 22.06 -10.91
C ALA A 224 -6.51 21.25 -9.70
N PRO A 225 -6.10 21.60 -8.46
CA PRO A 225 -6.51 20.85 -7.29
C PRO A 225 -8.01 20.99 -7.03
N LEU A 226 -8.65 19.88 -6.66
CA LEU A 226 -10.06 19.84 -6.26
C LEU A 226 -10.16 20.01 -4.73
N SER A 227 -11.21 20.65 -4.25
CA SER A 227 -11.47 20.69 -2.81
C SER A 227 -11.86 19.30 -2.29
N VAL A 228 -11.54 19.02 -1.02
CA VAL A 228 -11.97 17.77 -0.35
C VAL A 228 -13.49 17.60 -0.43
N ALA A 229 -14.25 18.68 -0.28
CA ALA A 229 -15.72 18.66 -0.39
C ALA A 229 -16.16 18.25 -1.80
N THR A 230 -15.49 18.77 -2.85
CA THR A 230 -15.79 18.39 -4.24
C THR A 230 -15.57 16.90 -4.45
N ILE A 231 -14.40 16.37 -4.00
CA ILE A 231 -14.09 14.96 -4.16
C ILE A 231 -15.11 14.09 -3.41
N LYS A 232 -15.47 14.44 -2.17
CA LYS A 232 -16.48 13.71 -1.38
C LYS A 232 -17.84 13.69 -2.06
N ASN A 233 -18.28 14.81 -2.61
CA ASN A 233 -19.61 14.94 -3.22
C ASN A 233 -19.71 14.29 -4.61
N GLN A 234 -18.60 14.15 -5.30
CA GLN A 234 -18.52 13.64 -6.67
C GLN A 234 -17.99 12.19 -6.74
N TYR A 235 -18.13 11.40 -5.68
CA TYR A 235 -17.59 10.03 -5.67
C TYR A 235 -18.12 9.15 -6.82
N ALA A 236 -19.31 9.38 -7.31
CA ALA A 236 -19.89 8.67 -8.45
C ALA A 236 -19.07 8.85 -9.74
N ASP A 237 -18.38 9.99 -9.88
CA ASP A 237 -17.59 10.32 -11.07
C ASP A 237 -16.25 9.58 -11.15
N TYR A 238 -15.83 8.89 -10.10
CA TYR A 238 -14.55 8.18 -10.08
C TYR A 238 -14.57 6.80 -9.39
N VAL A 239 -15.66 6.38 -8.76
CA VAL A 239 -15.75 5.03 -8.17
C VAL A 239 -16.01 4.00 -9.27
N GLN A 240 -17.13 4.07 -9.95
CA GLN A 240 -17.50 3.14 -11.01
C GLN A 240 -16.97 3.61 -12.37
N THR A 241 -17.26 4.83 -12.73
CA THR A 241 -16.79 5.49 -13.97
C THR A 241 -15.55 6.33 -13.71
N LEU A 242 -15.02 6.97 -14.74
CA LEU A 242 -13.95 7.95 -14.62
C LEU A 242 -14.25 9.11 -15.57
N THR A 243 -15.01 10.08 -15.05
CA THR A 243 -15.42 11.26 -15.82
C THR A 243 -14.56 12.49 -15.50
N PRO A 244 -14.33 13.39 -16.45
CA PRO A 244 -13.57 14.61 -16.18
C PRO A 244 -14.18 15.40 -14.99
N PRO A 245 -13.30 15.96 -14.11
CA PRO A 245 -11.86 16.13 -14.28
C PRO A 245 -11.00 14.92 -13.83
N TYR A 246 -11.61 13.85 -13.33
CA TYR A 246 -10.91 12.70 -12.76
C TYR A 246 -10.21 11.87 -13.83
N HIS A 247 -8.93 11.60 -13.64
CA HIS A 247 -8.09 10.74 -14.47
C HIS A 247 -6.83 10.31 -13.74
N ASN A 248 -6.05 9.41 -14.32
CA ASN A 248 -4.71 9.11 -13.81
C ASN A 248 -3.67 9.70 -14.78
N VAL A 249 -2.91 10.69 -14.30
CA VAL A 249 -1.91 11.41 -15.11
C VAL A 249 -0.79 10.51 -15.65
N PHE A 250 -0.56 9.34 -15.04
CA PHE A 250 0.45 8.39 -15.52
C PHE A 250 -0.04 7.53 -16.68
N THR A 251 -1.36 7.36 -16.86
CA THR A 251 -1.90 6.47 -17.90
C THR A 251 -1.30 6.70 -19.28
N PRO A 252 -1.26 7.94 -19.84
CA PRO A 252 -0.71 8.14 -21.19
C PRO A 252 0.79 7.85 -21.29
N VAL A 253 1.51 8.01 -20.17
CA VAL A 253 2.96 7.79 -20.15
C VAL A 253 3.28 6.31 -20.01
N VAL A 254 2.63 5.63 -19.05
CA VAL A 254 2.93 4.23 -18.76
C VAL A 254 2.50 3.31 -19.90
N THR A 255 1.36 3.55 -20.52
CA THR A 255 0.91 2.76 -21.69
C THR A 255 1.82 2.92 -22.89
N ASN A 256 2.43 4.11 -23.07
CA ASN A 256 3.41 4.32 -24.14
C ASN A 256 4.76 3.63 -23.85
N LEU A 257 5.16 3.54 -22.58
CA LEU A 257 6.46 2.97 -22.19
C LEU A 257 6.41 1.44 -21.98
N ALA A 258 5.25 0.89 -21.67
CA ALA A 258 5.06 -0.52 -21.36
C ALA A 258 3.88 -1.12 -22.16
N PRO A 259 4.14 -1.72 -23.34
CA PRO A 259 3.09 -2.29 -24.18
C PRO A 259 2.19 -3.29 -23.45
N ALA A 260 2.75 -4.12 -22.58
CA ALA A 260 1.96 -5.06 -21.78
C ALA A 260 0.91 -4.38 -20.89
N VAL A 261 1.18 -3.15 -20.42
CA VAL A 261 0.18 -2.34 -19.67
C VAL A 261 -0.90 -1.83 -20.62
N ALA A 262 -0.51 -1.41 -21.83
CA ALA A 262 -1.47 -0.97 -22.86
C ALA A 262 -2.40 -2.11 -23.28
N ASP A 263 -1.86 -3.31 -23.50
CA ASP A 263 -2.62 -4.50 -23.88
C ASP A 263 -3.61 -4.89 -22.77
N ALA A 264 -3.16 -4.91 -21.50
CA ALA A 264 -4.01 -5.21 -20.36
C ALA A 264 -5.12 -4.17 -20.18
N LEU A 265 -4.80 -2.88 -20.35
CA LEU A 265 -5.80 -1.81 -20.29
C LEU A 265 -6.80 -1.91 -21.43
N SER A 266 -6.36 -2.17 -22.67
CA SER A 266 -7.23 -2.35 -23.83
C SER A 266 -8.17 -3.54 -23.66
N TYR A 267 -7.70 -4.64 -23.07
CA TYR A 267 -8.53 -5.78 -22.74
C TYR A 267 -9.67 -5.38 -21.80
N LEU A 268 -9.36 -4.69 -20.69
CA LEU A 268 -10.37 -4.22 -19.73
C LEU A 268 -11.33 -3.21 -20.37
N GLN A 269 -10.86 -2.32 -21.25
CA GLN A 269 -11.69 -1.38 -22.00
C GLN A 269 -12.73 -2.10 -22.87
N GLY A 270 -12.38 -3.24 -23.45
CA GLY A 270 -13.31 -4.11 -24.18
C GLY A 270 -14.46 -4.67 -23.33
N LEU A 271 -14.33 -4.65 -22.00
CA LEU A 271 -15.35 -5.13 -21.05
C LEU A 271 -16.22 -4.02 -20.45
N GLU A 272 -15.89 -2.75 -20.63
CA GLU A 272 -16.55 -1.60 -19.99
C GLU A 272 -18.06 -1.57 -20.23
N ALA A 273 -18.50 -1.87 -21.46
CA ALA A 273 -19.93 -1.89 -21.79
C ALA A 273 -20.72 -2.95 -21.01
N GLN A 274 -20.06 -4.01 -20.52
CA GLN A 274 -20.67 -5.09 -19.76
C GLN A 274 -20.65 -4.82 -18.25
N THR A 275 -19.67 -4.04 -17.78
CA THR A 275 -19.44 -3.78 -16.35
C THR A 275 -19.95 -2.43 -15.89
N LEU A 276 -20.32 -1.55 -16.83
CA LEU A 276 -20.65 -0.14 -16.59
C LEU A 276 -19.51 0.62 -15.87
N GLY A 277 -18.32 0.03 -15.80
CA GLY A 277 -17.13 0.59 -15.19
C GLY A 277 -16.17 1.18 -16.22
N THR A 278 -15.26 2.02 -15.79
CA THR A 278 -14.15 2.54 -16.62
C THR A 278 -12.83 1.91 -16.22
N ALA A 279 -12.15 1.28 -17.16
CA ALA A 279 -10.84 0.68 -16.98
C ALA A 279 -9.75 1.74 -16.78
N ARG A 280 -8.83 1.50 -15.85
CA ARG A 280 -7.78 2.48 -15.52
C ARG A 280 -6.52 1.85 -14.91
N VAL A 281 -5.42 2.57 -15.01
CA VAL A 281 -4.16 2.24 -14.33
C VAL A 281 -4.26 2.66 -12.87
N THR A 282 -3.72 1.86 -11.93
CA THR A 282 -3.54 2.27 -10.55
C THR A 282 -2.12 2.77 -10.29
N GLY A 283 -1.99 3.86 -9.53
CA GLY A 283 -0.69 4.45 -9.23
C GLY A 283 0.10 4.80 -10.50
N SER A 284 1.38 4.48 -10.50
CA SER A 284 2.28 4.58 -11.66
C SER A 284 2.26 3.33 -12.55
N GLY A 285 1.35 2.41 -12.32
CA GLY A 285 1.31 1.08 -12.97
C GLY A 285 2.29 0.11 -12.29
N SER A 286 2.40 -1.13 -12.76
CA SER A 286 1.87 -1.69 -14.02
C SER A 286 0.41 -2.17 -13.94
N ALA A 287 -0.17 -2.39 -12.75
CA ALA A 287 -1.52 -2.93 -12.64
C ALA A 287 -2.58 -1.99 -13.23
N VAL A 288 -3.59 -2.63 -13.82
CA VAL A 288 -4.79 -1.99 -14.35
C VAL A 288 -6.02 -2.63 -13.72
N PHE A 289 -7.10 -1.89 -13.58
CA PHE A 289 -8.31 -2.41 -12.97
C PHE A 289 -9.59 -1.88 -13.61
N LEU A 290 -10.66 -2.66 -13.45
CA LEU A 290 -12.01 -2.35 -13.92
C LEU A 290 -12.98 -2.56 -12.76
N PRO A 291 -13.73 -1.53 -12.31
CA PRO A 291 -14.83 -1.71 -11.37
C PRO A 291 -15.94 -2.56 -11.99
N LEU A 292 -16.47 -3.48 -11.21
CA LEU A 292 -17.53 -4.39 -11.64
C LEU A 292 -18.89 -3.95 -11.10
N ASP A 293 -19.91 -3.89 -11.94
CA ASP A 293 -21.28 -3.78 -11.45
C ASP A 293 -21.66 -5.01 -10.62
N ALA A 294 -22.46 -4.82 -9.57
CA ALA A 294 -22.83 -5.89 -8.65
C ALA A 294 -23.52 -7.08 -9.34
N SER A 295 -24.30 -6.83 -10.41
CA SER A 295 -24.99 -7.87 -11.17
C SER A 295 -24.01 -8.74 -11.97
N VAL A 296 -22.91 -8.15 -12.41
CA VAL A 296 -21.85 -8.83 -13.17
C VAL A 296 -20.89 -9.55 -12.24
N ALA A 297 -20.55 -8.94 -11.13
CA ALA A 297 -19.64 -9.49 -10.13
C ALA A 297 -20.11 -10.84 -9.57
N THR A 298 -21.41 -11.07 -9.53
CA THR A 298 -22.04 -12.35 -9.09
C THR A 298 -22.11 -13.43 -10.19
N ASN A 299 -21.79 -13.08 -11.44
CA ASN A 299 -21.82 -14.04 -12.55
C ASN A 299 -20.48 -14.77 -12.67
N GLU A 300 -20.28 -15.80 -11.84
CA GLU A 300 -19.02 -16.58 -11.75
C GLU A 300 -18.54 -17.11 -13.11
N LYS A 301 -19.45 -17.58 -13.99
CA LYS A 301 -19.07 -18.11 -15.31
C LYS A 301 -18.50 -17.03 -16.22
N LEU A 302 -19.11 -15.85 -16.21
CA LEU A 302 -18.66 -14.72 -17.02
C LEU A 302 -17.31 -14.20 -16.51
N VAL A 303 -17.18 -14.06 -15.20
CA VAL A 303 -15.95 -13.63 -14.54
C VAL A 303 -14.81 -14.62 -14.78
N ALA A 304 -15.06 -15.93 -14.63
CA ALA A 304 -14.08 -16.96 -14.91
C ALA A 304 -13.60 -16.94 -16.38
N LYS A 305 -14.51 -16.66 -17.31
CA LYS A 305 -14.14 -16.47 -18.73
C LYS A 305 -13.22 -15.25 -18.89
N TRP A 306 -13.53 -14.12 -18.28
CA TRP A 306 -12.68 -12.92 -18.39
C TRP A 306 -11.28 -13.14 -17.80
N ILE A 307 -11.18 -13.89 -16.69
CA ILE A 307 -9.88 -14.24 -16.12
C ILE A 307 -9.10 -15.15 -17.08
N ALA A 308 -9.76 -16.13 -17.70
CA ALA A 308 -9.13 -17.06 -18.63
C ALA A 308 -8.65 -16.39 -19.95
N ASP A 309 -9.42 -15.42 -20.43
CA ASP A 309 -9.15 -14.68 -21.67
C ASP A 309 -8.17 -13.50 -21.47
N ALA A 310 -7.83 -13.16 -20.22
CA ALA A 310 -7.00 -12.00 -19.90
C ALA A 310 -5.56 -12.19 -20.43
N PRO A 311 -4.91 -11.12 -20.93
CA PRO A 311 -3.56 -11.19 -21.51
C PRO A 311 -2.46 -11.40 -20.45
N CYS A 312 -2.79 -11.35 -19.17
CA CYS A 312 -1.90 -11.55 -18.03
C CYS A 312 -2.67 -12.01 -16.81
N THR A 313 -2.00 -12.23 -15.70
CA THR A 313 -2.65 -12.67 -14.45
C THR A 313 -3.72 -11.68 -14.02
N ALA A 314 -4.91 -12.21 -13.71
CA ALA A 314 -6.10 -11.45 -13.34
C ALA A 314 -6.68 -11.96 -12.02
N TYR A 315 -7.23 -11.02 -11.24
CA TYR A 315 -7.81 -11.28 -9.91
C TYR A 315 -9.16 -10.58 -9.78
N ILE A 316 -10.09 -11.20 -9.07
CA ILE A 316 -11.29 -10.53 -8.56
C ILE A 316 -11.05 -10.23 -7.09
N VAL A 317 -11.21 -8.98 -6.74
CA VAL A 317 -10.95 -8.47 -5.38
C VAL A 317 -12.04 -7.50 -4.96
N GLY A 318 -12.35 -7.46 -3.68
CA GLY A 318 -13.26 -6.48 -3.08
C GLY A 318 -12.51 -5.35 -2.38
N ASN A 319 -13.26 -4.36 -1.91
CA ASN A 319 -12.72 -3.41 -0.96
C ASN A 319 -12.54 -4.04 0.43
N LEU A 320 -11.54 -3.62 1.15
CA LEU A 320 -11.34 -3.95 2.56
C LEU A 320 -12.53 -3.37 3.37
N LYS A 321 -13.04 -4.17 4.33
CA LYS A 321 -14.17 -3.79 5.20
C LYS A 321 -13.72 -3.46 6.61
#